data_991fa8278136c7ab5a6fc7a2db985f51
#
_entry.id   991fa8278136c7ab5a6fc7a2db985f51
#
_cell.length_a   1.000
_cell.length_b   1.000
_cell.length_c   1.000
_cell.angle_alpha   90.00
_cell.angle_beta   90.00
_cell.angle_gamma   90.00
#
_symmetry.space_group_name_H-M   'P 1'
#
loop_
_entity.id
_entity.type
_entity.pdbx_description
1 polymer ?
#
loop_
_entity_poly.entity_id
_entity_poly.type
_entity_poly.pdbx_seq_one_letter_code
_entity_poly.pdbx_strand_id
1 'polypeptide(L)'
;VSQPISTLNALSPLDGRYAGKLDALRPWLSEAAFMRQRVFVEIHWLLALASAGLPDVPKISAADEAFLLSLPENFSDADAQRIKDIEAVTNHDVKAVEYFLKEKVAGRPDLLKASEFIHFACTSEDINNTSHGLMLRGARDEVLLPQLRKVLSVLTDLAIENAKVPLLSRTHGQPASPSTLGKELANIAKRLERAIATIAAVPLLGKMNGAVGNYNAHLSAYPNFDWENFSKNVVEKRLGLTFNPYTIQIEPHDGMAELFDAIARANTILLDMDRDFWAYISIGYFKQRTKAGEIGSSTMPHKVNPIDFENSEGNLGVANALLRHLAEKLPISRWQRDLTDSTVLRNLGPAFGHSVLAYDSALRGLGKLEVNHAAIAADLDECWEVLAEPVQTVMRRYGIENPYEQLKELTRGKGINQADLQTFIRGLQIPDDAKTLLLEMTPSSYLGKAVELTEHLKK
;
A
#
# COMPACT_ATOMS: atom_id res chain seq x y z
N VAL A 1 31.42 -24.32 9.94
CA VAL A 1 30.52 -23.73 10.94
C VAL A 1 30.00 -22.44 10.34
N SER A 2 28.70 -22.38 10.03
CA SER A 2 28.08 -21.15 9.54
C SER A 2 28.13 -20.08 10.62
N GLN A 3 28.56 -18.87 10.26
CA GLN A 3 28.50 -17.75 11.20
C GLN A 3 27.03 -17.41 11.50
N PRO A 4 26.66 -17.03 12.73
CA PRO A 4 25.32 -16.56 13.02
C PRO A 4 24.98 -15.33 12.17
N ILE A 5 23.75 -15.29 11.67
CA ILE A 5 23.27 -14.17 10.87
C ILE A 5 23.17 -12.94 11.77
N SER A 6 23.75 -11.83 11.31
CA SER A 6 23.65 -10.52 11.94
C SER A 6 23.21 -9.47 10.91
N THR A 7 22.87 -8.29 11.36
CA THR A 7 22.50 -7.19 10.45
C THR A 7 23.63 -6.79 9.48
N LEU A 8 24.89 -7.12 9.78
CA LEU A 8 26.04 -6.79 8.94
C LEU A 8 26.30 -7.86 7.85
N ASN A 9 25.90 -9.10 8.09
CA ASN A 9 26.10 -10.21 7.12
C ASN A 9 24.80 -10.72 6.51
N ALA A 10 23.66 -10.06 6.78
CA ALA A 10 22.39 -10.39 6.17
C ALA A 10 22.40 -10.10 4.66
N LEU A 11 21.88 -11.02 3.86
CA LEU A 11 21.80 -10.86 2.40
C LEU A 11 20.69 -9.88 1.99
N SER A 12 19.57 -9.85 2.74
CA SER A 12 18.51 -8.89 2.50
C SER A 12 18.78 -7.58 3.25
N PRO A 13 18.68 -6.40 2.60
CA PRO A 13 18.78 -5.13 3.29
C PRO A 13 17.66 -4.92 4.33
N LEU A 14 16.54 -5.65 4.21
CA LEU A 14 15.43 -5.60 5.16
C LEU A 14 15.81 -6.16 6.55
N ASP A 15 16.66 -7.19 6.59
CA ASP A 15 17.18 -7.80 7.81
C ASP A 15 18.59 -7.29 8.16
N GLY A 16 19.19 -6.47 7.29
CA GLY A 16 20.46 -5.76 7.50
C GLY A 16 20.26 -4.29 7.80
N ARG A 17 20.57 -3.44 6.82
CA ARG A 17 20.57 -1.98 6.91
C ARG A 17 19.27 -1.39 7.46
N TYR A 18 18.12 -1.98 7.12
CA TYR A 18 16.79 -1.47 7.44
C TYR A 18 16.06 -2.24 8.55
N ALA A 19 16.73 -3.20 9.20
CA ALA A 19 16.11 -4.12 10.15
C ALA A 19 15.27 -3.40 11.23
N GLY A 20 15.82 -2.37 11.87
CA GLY A 20 15.13 -1.61 12.93
C GLY A 20 13.97 -0.72 12.45
N LYS A 21 13.69 -0.64 11.14
CA LYS A 21 12.57 0.12 10.59
C LYS A 21 11.35 -0.73 10.28
N LEU A 22 11.46 -2.05 10.42
CA LEU A 22 10.45 -3.01 9.99
C LEU A 22 9.85 -3.83 11.14
N ASP A 23 10.12 -3.46 12.38
CA ASP A 23 9.66 -4.19 13.56
C ASP A 23 8.14 -4.35 13.60
N ALA A 24 7.38 -3.37 13.09
CA ALA A 24 5.93 -3.44 13.01
C ALA A 24 5.41 -4.55 12.06
N LEU A 25 6.19 -4.96 11.06
CA LEU A 25 5.83 -6.04 10.12
C LEU A 25 6.17 -7.43 10.65
N ARG A 26 7.17 -7.57 11.52
CA ARG A 26 7.66 -8.87 12.01
C ARG A 26 6.57 -9.72 12.67
N PRO A 27 5.65 -9.16 13.49
CA PRO A 27 4.54 -9.92 14.07
C PRO A 27 3.56 -10.50 13.04
N TRP A 28 3.61 -10.04 11.79
CA TRP A 28 2.70 -10.46 10.73
C TRP A 28 3.36 -11.30 9.64
N LEU A 29 4.57 -10.96 9.21
CA LEU A 29 5.17 -11.50 7.98
C LEU A 29 6.49 -12.27 8.21
N SER A 30 6.88 -12.53 9.46
CA SER A 30 8.01 -13.39 9.77
C SER A 30 7.64 -14.88 9.75
N GLU A 31 8.63 -15.77 9.71
CA GLU A 31 8.44 -17.21 9.84
C GLU A 31 7.77 -17.58 11.18
N ALA A 32 8.19 -16.94 12.28
CA ALA A 32 7.55 -17.13 13.59
C ALA A 32 6.09 -16.67 13.59
N ALA A 33 5.78 -15.57 12.89
CA ALA A 33 4.40 -15.10 12.73
C ALA A 33 3.54 -16.12 11.97
N PHE A 34 4.09 -16.74 10.91
CA PHE A 34 3.38 -17.78 10.17
C PHE A 34 3.10 -19.01 11.04
N MET A 35 4.07 -19.47 11.84
CA MET A 35 3.86 -20.56 12.80
C MET A 35 2.80 -20.21 13.83
N ARG A 36 2.85 -18.99 14.38
CA ARG A 36 1.81 -18.50 15.32
C ARG A 36 0.42 -18.51 14.71
N GLN A 37 0.27 -18.08 13.46
CA GLN A 37 -1.03 -18.10 12.79
C GLN A 37 -1.52 -19.53 12.51
N ARG A 38 -0.64 -20.46 12.20
CA ARG A 38 -0.99 -21.88 12.08
C ARG A 38 -1.51 -22.44 13.41
N VAL A 39 -0.82 -22.15 14.50
CA VAL A 39 -1.27 -22.52 15.86
C VAL A 39 -2.64 -21.92 16.16
N PHE A 40 -2.84 -20.66 15.82
CA PHE A 40 -4.13 -19.98 15.99
C PHE A 40 -5.26 -20.69 15.20
N VAL A 41 -5.04 -20.99 13.93
CA VAL A 41 -6.04 -21.66 13.08
C VAL A 41 -6.36 -23.05 13.58
N GLU A 42 -5.36 -23.87 13.90
CA GLU A 42 -5.55 -25.23 14.44
C GLU A 42 -6.39 -25.23 15.73
N ILE A 43 -6.12 -24.29 16.64
CA ILE A 43 -6.87 -24.14 17.88
C ILE A 43 -8.31 -23.74 17.60
N HIS A 44 -8.52 -22.76 16.72
CA HIS A 44 -9.89 -22.32 16.38
C HIS A 44 -10.70 -23.42 15.67
N TRP A 45 -10.04 -24.26 14.87
CA TRP A 45 -10.66 -25.43 14.27
C TRP A 45 -11.04 -26.47 15.33
N LEU A 46 -10.14 -26.83 16.24
CA LEU A 46 -10.40 -27.74 17.34
C LEU A 46 -11.56 -27.25 18.23
N LEU A 47 -11.54 -25.99 18.64
CA LEU A 47 -12.60 -25.39 19.45
C LEU A 47 -13.95 -25.36 18.73
N ALA A 48 -13.95 -25.13 17.43
CA ALA A 48 -15.17 -25.20 16.62
C ALA A 48 -15.74 -26.62 16.60
N LEU A 49 -14.90 -27.64 16.36
CA LEU A 49 -15.32 -29.05 16.40
C LEU A 49 -15.87 -29.43 17.74
N ALA A 50 -15.22 -29.07 18.86
CA ALA A 50 -15.67 -29.37 20.22
C ALA A 50 -17.00 -28.71 20.56
N SER A 51 -17.35 -27.59 19.93
CA SER A 51 -18.64 -26.90 20.11
C SER A 51 -19.72 -27.30 19.11
N ALA A 52 -19.39 -28.10 18.09
CA ALA A 52 -20.32 -28.47 17.03
C ALA A 52 -21.36 -29.53 17.42
N GLY A 53 -21.19 -30.19 18.56
CA GLY A 53 -22.06 -31.26 19.01
C GLY A 53 -21.92 -32.57 18.23
N LEU A 54 -20.76 -32.75 17.56
CA LEU A 54 -20.46 -33.99 16.86
C LEU A 54 -20.28 -35.14 17.83
N PRO A 55 -20.79 -36.35 17.51
CA PRO A 55 -20.52 -37.56 18.31
C PRO A 55 -19.02 -37.77 18.46
N ASP A 56 -18.61 -38.30 19.61
CA ASP A 56 -17.23 -38.69 19.92
C ASP A 56 -16.21 -37.55 19.97
N VAL A 57 -16.58 -36.28 19.63
CA VAL A 57 -15.72 -35.11 19.83
C VAL A 57 -15.85 -34.66 21.31
N PRO A 58 -14.73 -34.70 22.07
CA PRO A 58 -14.77 -34.31 23.48
C PRO A 58 -15.13 -32.82 23.62
N LYS A 59 -15.96 -32.52 24.62
CA LYS A 59 -16.22 -31.13 25.02
C LYS A 59 -14.98 -30.56 25.69
N ILE A 60 -14.66 -29.33 25.37
CA ILE A 60 -13.53 -28.57 25.97
C ILE A 60 -14.12 -27.67 27.06
N SER A 61 -13.53 -27.73 28.26
CA SER A 61 -13.94 -26.87 29.38
C SER A 61 -13.53 -25.42 29.13
N ALA A 62 -14.20 -24.44 29.76
CA ALA A 62 -13.84 -23.03 29.64
C ALA A 62 -12.39 -22.74 30.08
N ALA A 63 -11.86 -23.49 31.06
CA ALA A 63 -10.47 -23.35 31.49
C ALA A 63 -9.49 -23.88 30.45
N ASP A 64 -9.84 -24.96 29.75
CA ASP A 64 -9.00 -25.51 28.68
C ASP A 64 -9.12 -24.68 27.40
N GLU A 65 -10.28 -24.14 27.11
CA GLU A 65 -10.45 -23.16 26.00
C GLU A 65 -9.58 -21.92 26.22
N ALA A 66 -9.61 -21.34 27.42
CA ALA A 66 -8.75 -20.20 27.79
C ALA A 66 -7.26 -20.55 27.66
N PHE A 67 -6.86 -21.76 28.07
CA PHE A 67 -5.49 -22.23 27.88
C PHE A 67 -5.12 -22.34 26.41
N LEU A 68 -5.95 -22.96 25.57
CA LEU A 68 -5.69 -23.10 24.14
C LEU A 68 -5.56 -21.73 23.47
N LEU A 69 -6.46 -20.80 23.75
CA LEU A 69 -6.42 -19.43 23.18
C LEU A 69 -5.18 -18.66 23.62
N SER A 70 -4.66 -18.92 24.83
CA SER A 70 -3.43 -18.29 25.31
C SER A 70 -2.17 -18.72 24.55
N LEU A 71 -2.15 -19.86 23.88
CA LEU A 71 -0.98 -20.36 23.18
C LEU A 71 -0.53 -19.45 22.01
N PRO A 72 -1.42 -19.03 21.07
CA PRO A 72 -1.01 -18.07 20.04
C PRO A 72 -0.82 -16.64 20.57
N GLU A 73 -1.48 -16.25 21.68
CA GLU A 73 -1.31 -14.93 22.29
C GLU A 73 0.08 -14.78 22.93
N ASN A 74 0.56 -15.82 23.60
CA ASN A 74 1.87 -15.86 24.27
C ASN A 74 2.93 -16.61 23.45
N PHE A 75 2.72 -16.75 22.13
CA PHE A 75 3.65 -17.47 21.26
C PHE A 75 5.02 -16.79 21.23
N SER A 76 6.06 -17.54 21.60
CA SER A 76 7.41 -17.04 21.76
C SER A 76 8.36 -17.57 20.68
N ASP A 77 9.57 -16.97 20.59
CA ASP A 77 10.65 -17.48 19.73
C ASP A 77 11.07 -18.91 20.14
N ALA A 78 10.95 -19.26 21.43
CA ALA A 78 11.22 -20.62 21.89
C ALA A 78 10.17 -21.63 21.36
N ASP A 79 8.90 -21.22 21.26
CA ASP A 79 7.85 -22.04 20.65
C ASP A 79 8.09 -22.21 19.16
N ALA A 80 8.46 -21.13 18.47
CA ALA A 80 8.85 -21.19 17.06
C ALA A 80 10.04 -22.12 16.83
N GLN A 81 11.07 -22.02 17.67
CA GLN A 81 12.23 -22.90 17.59
C GLN A 81 11.83 -24.35 17.86
N ARG A 82 10.95 -24.64 18.84
CA ARG A 82 10.46 -26.00 19.09
C ARG A 82 9.76 -26.60 17.87
N ILE A 83 8.93 -25.81 17.19
CA ILE A 83 8.29 -26.25 15.93
C ILE A 83 9.36 -26.57 14.86
N LYS A 84 10.40 -25.73 14.74
CA LYS A 84 11.51 -25.98 13.79
C LYS A 84 12.29 -27.24 14.14
N ASP A 85 12.51 -27.55 15.42
CA ASP A 85 13.18 -28.77 15.87
C ASP A 85 12.36 -30.01 15.50
N ILE A 86 11.04 -29.95 15.62
CA ILE A 86 10.13 -31.04 15.20
C ILE A 86 10.15 -31.16 13.66
N GLU A 87 10.06 -30.04 12.95
CA GLU A 87 10.12 -30.00 11.48
C GLU A 87 11.41 -30.61 10.94
N ALA A 88 12.55 -30.37 11.58
CA ALA A 88 13.84 -30.93 11.20
C ALA A 88 13.87 -32.47 11.20
N VAL A 89 13.01 -33.10 12.02
CA VAL A 89 12.87 -34.56 12.10
C VAL A 89 11.77 -35.08 11.15
N THR A 90 10.65 -34.38 11.10
CA THR A 90 9.47 -34.82 10.33
C THR A 90 9.54 -34.46 8.86
N ASN A 91 10.36 -33.46 8.50
CA ASN A 91 10.46 -32.85 7.18
C ASN A 91 9.08 -32.34 6.66
N HIS A 92 8.22 -31.89 7.59
CA HIS A 92 6.89 -31.41 7.27
C HIS A 92 6.45 -30.31 8.25
N ASP A 93 6.30 -29.11 7.77
CA ASP A 93 6.08 -27.88 8.56
C ASP A 93 4.72 -27.86 9.30
N VAL A 94 3.61 -28.16 8.62
CA VAL A 94 2.28 -28.17 9.25
C VAL A 94 2.15 -29.33 10.23
N LYS A 95 2.71 -30.49 9.91
CA LYS A 95 2.73 -31.64 10.84
C LYS A 95 3.52 -31.33 12.10
N ALA A 96 4.57 -30.53 11.99
CA ALA A 96 5.34 -30.06 13.14
C ALA A 96 4.49 -29.21 14.09
N VAL A 97 3.59 -28.36 13.55
CA VAL A 97 2.65 -27.57 14.35
C VAL A 97 1.65 -28.47 15.08
N GLU A 98 1.11 -29.49 14.41
CA GLU A 98 0.21 -30.47 15.04
C GLU A 98 0.92 -31.18 16.21
N TYR A 99 2.14 -31.65 16.02
CA TYR A 99 2.91 -32.30 17.10
C TYR A 99 3.24 -31.35 18.25
N PHE A 100 3.61 -30.12 17.94
CA PHE A 100 3.81 -29.07 18.95
C PHE A 100 2.55 -28.86 19.82
N LEU A 101 1.37 -28.78 19.19
CA LEU A 101 0.11 -28.67 19.93
C LEU A 101 -0.17 -29.90 20.78
N LYS A 102 0.07 -31.11 20.26
CA LYS A 102 -0.05 -32.36 21.04
C LYS A 102 0.89 -32.37 22.24
N GLU A 103 2.11 -31.87 22.12
CA GLU A 103 3.01 -31.66 23.29
C GLU A 103 2.45 -30.69 24.32
N LYS A 104 1.89 -29.54 23.87
CA LYS A 104 1.30 -28.54 24.76
C LYS A 104 0.10 -29.04 25.55
N VAL A 105 -0.71 -29.93 24.98
CA VAL A 105 -1.90 -30.48 25.62
C VAL A 105 -1.64 -31.76 26.43
N ALA A 106 -0.49 -32.39 26.31
CA ALA A 106 -0.16 -33.67 26.94
C ALA A 106 -0.34 -33.70 28.47
N GLY A 107 -0.11 -32.58 29.16
CA GLY A 107 -0.29 -32.43 30.61
C GLY A 107 -1.72 -32.18 31.06
N ARG A 108 -2.70 -32.13 30.17
CA ARG A 108 -4.11 -31.84 30.43
C ARG A 108 -5.00 -33.01 29.99
N PRO A 109 -5.49 -33.86 30.93
CA PRO A 109 -6.14 -35.13 30.58
C PRO A 109 -7.35 -34.98 29.65
N ASP A 110 -8.13 -33.91 29.78
CA ASP A 110 -9.33 -33.71 28.95
C ASP A 110 -8.95 -33.19 27.55
N LEU A 111 -7.93 -32.34 27.43
CA LEU A 111 -7.40 -31.94 26.13
C LEU A 111 -6.66 -33.07 25.42
N LEU A 112 -6.01 -33.96 26.18
CA LEU A 112 -5.37 -35.14 25.61
C LEU A 112 -6.39 -36.06 24.91
N LYS A 113 -7.61 -36.20 25.43
CA LYS A 113 -8.70 -36.94 24.76
C LYS A 113 -9.11 -36.27 23.42
N ALA A 114 -9.02 -34.97 23.33
CA ALA A 114 -9.34 -34.20 22.13
C ALA A 114 -8.18 -34.08 21.15
N SER A 115 -6.98 -34.57 21.50
CA SER A 115 -5.76 -34.34 20.73
C SER A 115 -5.79 -34.90 19.31
N GLU A 116 -6.56 -35.99 19.06
CA GLU A 116 -6.71 -36.56 17.71
C GLU A 116 -7.64 -35.72 16.81
N PHE A 117 -8.35 -34.75 17.37
CA PHE A 117 -9.15 -33.77 16.62
C PHE A 117 -8.35 -32.52 16.22
N ILE A 118 -7.09 -32.39 16.65
CA ILE A 118 -6.17 -31.40 16.10
C ILE A 118 -5.91 -31.79 14.63
N HIS A 119 -6.03 -30.82 13.71
CA HIS A 119 -5.92 -31.06 12.27
C HIS A 119 -6.94 -32.03 11.66
N PHE A 120 -8.05 -32.30 12.38
CA PHE A 120 -9.05 -33.29 11.97
C PHE A 120 -9.65 -32.94 10.60
N ALA A 121 -9.57 -33.91 9.67
CA ALA A 121 -10.03 -33.82 8.28
C ALA A 121 -9.42 -32.69 7.43
N CYS A 122 -8.48 -31.91 7.97
CA CYS A 122 -7.80 -30.85 7.26
C CYS A 122 -6.72 -31.38 6.31
N THR A 123 -6.42 -30.61 5.29
CA THR A 123 -5.14 -30.65 4.58
C THR A 123 -4.26 -29.50 5.06
N SER A 124 -2.95 -29.59 4.83
CA SER A 124 -2.01 -28.52 5.21
C SER A 124 -2.44 -27.16 4.70
N GLU A 125 -3.04 -27.11 3.54
CA GLU A 125 -3.48 -25.84 2.93
C GLU A 125 -4.75 -25.25 3.56
N ASP A 126 -5.58 -26.02 4.25
CA ASP A 126 -6.65 -25.44 5.06
C ASP A 126 -6.08 -24.53 6.16
N ILE A 127 -4.93 -24.93 6.71
CA ILE A 127 -4.22 -24.17 7.73
C ILE A 127 -3.37 -23.05 7.10
N ASN A 128 -2.62 -23.34 6.03
CA ASN A 128 -1.74 -22.39 5.38
C ASN A 128 -2.48 -21.22 4.74
N ASN A 129 -3.54 -21.48 3.96
CA ASN A 129 -4.25 -20.40 3.26
C ASN A 129 -4.89 -19.42 4.25
N THR A 130 -5.54 -19.95 5.29
CA THR A 130 -6.16 -19.12 6.33
C THR A 130 -5.11 -18.37 7.15
N SER A 131 -3.97 -19.01 7.46
CA SER A 131 -2.85 -18.33 8.13
C SER A 131 -2.29 -17.18 7.28
N HIS A 132 -2.06 -17.38 5.99
CA HIS A 132 -1.62 -16.30 5.09
C HIS A 132 -2.66 -15.19 4.99
N GLY A 133 -3.96 -15.52 4.94
CA GLY A 133 -5.04 -14.54 4.98
C GLY A 133 -4.99 -13.67 6.24
N LEU A 134 -4.77 -14.28 7.42
CA LEU A 134 -4.62 -13.59 8.70
C LEU A 134 -3.37 -12.70 8.74
N MET A 135 -2.23 -13.21 8.25
CA MET A 135 -0.97 -12.47 8.15
C MET A 135 -1.13 -11.23 7.28
N LEU A 136 -1.71 -11.39 6.09
CA LEU A 136 -1.95 -10.29 5.15
C LEU A 136 -2.94 -9.27 5.70
N ARG A 137 -4.00 -9.72 6.39
CA ARG A 137 -4.95 -8.82 7.06
C ARG A 137 -4.25 -7.96 8.09
N GLY A 138 -3.48 -8.55 8.98
CA GLY A 138 -2.75 -7.81 10.01
C GLY A 138 -1.71 -6.86 9.43
N ALA A 139 -0.90 -7.30 8.48
CA ALA A 139 0.09 -6.45 7.81
C ALA A 139 -0.57 -5.28 7.07
N ARG A 140 -1.71 -5.52 6.38
CA ARG A 140 -2.48 -4.49 5.70
C ARG A 140 -3.09 -3.47 6.68
N ASP A 141 -3.85 -3.97 7.66
CA ASP A 141 -4.73 -3.15 8.49
C ASP A 141 -3.96 -2.41 9.60
N GLU A 142 -2.93 -3.03 10.17
CA GLU A 142 -2.19 -2.48 11.30
C GLU A 142 -0.89 -1.77 10.90
N VAL A 143 -0.34 -2.04 9.72
CA VAL A 143 0.93 -1.44 9.31
C VAL A 143 0.79 -0.61 8.03
N LEU A 144 0.39 -1.24 6.93
CA LEU A 144 0.44 -0.61 5.61
C LEU A 144 -0.58 0.53 5.48
N LEU A 145 -1.85 0.28 5.76
CA LEU A 145 -2.91 1.30 5.67
C LEU A 145 -2.68 2.47 6.63
N PRO A 146 -2.30 2.28 7.90
CA PRO A 146 -1.96 3.40 8.79
C PRO A 146 -0.84 4.28 8.26
N GLN A 147 0.20 3.72 7.65
CA GLN A 147 1.29 4.51 7.07
C GLN A 147 0.86 5.27 5.82
N LEU A 148 0.11 4.64 4.91
CA LEU A 148 -0.46 5.32 3.74
C LEU A 148 -1.39 6.47 4.15
N ARG A 149 -2.20 6.29 5.21
CA ARG A 149 -3.06 7.34 5.74
C ARG A 149 -2.26 8.51 6.32
N LYS A 150 -1.09 8.26 6.93
CA LYS A 150 -0.19 9.34 7.36
C LYS A 150 0.34 10.14 6.17
N VAL A 151 0.77 9.45 5.10
CA VAL A 151 1.20 10.14 3.86
C VAL A 151 0.06 10.97 3.29
N LEU A 152 -1.15 10.41 3.20
CA LEU A 152 -2.35 11.12 2.75
C LEU A 152 -2.66 12.36 3.60
N SER A 153 -2.57 12.25 4.93
CA SER A 153 -2.81 13.38 5.85
C SER A 153 -1.83 14.51 5.57
N VAL A 154 -0.53 14.22 5.52
CA VAL A 154 0.50 15.23 5.27
C VAL A 154 0.31 15.90 3.91
N LEU A 155 0.00 15.13 2.86
CA LEU A 155 -0.28 15.68 1.53
C LEU A 155 -1.54 16.57 1.52
N THR A 156 -2.58 16.18 2.24
CA THR A 156 -3.82 16.94 2.37
C THR A 156 -3.58 18.26 3.09
N ASP A 157 -2.82 18.25 4.18
CA ASP A 157 -2.47 19.45 4.94
C ASP A 157 -1.65 20.40 4.08
N LEU A 158 -0.61 19.92 3.40
CA LEU A 158 0.20 20.70 2.46
C LEU A 158 -0.63 21.29 1.32
N ALA A 159 -1.59 20.53 0.78
CA ALA A 159 -2.48 21.00 -0.27
C ALA A 159 -3.37 22.17 0.23
N ILE A 160 -3.95 22.02 1.42
CA ILE A 160 -4.82 23.05 2.02
C ILE A 160 -4.03 24.31 2.35
N GLU A 161 -2.84 24.19 2.94
CA GLU A 161 -1.96 25.31 3.27
C GLU A 161 -1.57 26.11 2.03
N ASN A 162 -1.38 25.44 0.89
CA ASN A 162 -0.92 26.03 -0.36
C ASN A 162 -2.03 26.22 -1.40
N ALA A 163 -3.31 26.15 -1.00
CA ALA A 163 -4.46 26.22 -1.89
C ALA A 163 -4.47 27.47 -2.79
N LYS A 164 -3.92 28.59 -2.30
CA LYS A 164 -3.91 29.89 -2.98
C LYS A 164 -2.55 30.27 -3.55
N VAL A 165 -1.55 29.40 -3.53
CA VAL A 165 -0.23 29.66 -4.08
C VAL A 165 -0.26 29.42 -5.58
N PRO A 166 -0.23 30.47 -6.43
CA PRO A 166 -0.21 30.32 -7.89
C PRO A 166 1.04 29.57 -8.33
N LEU A 167 0.90 28.68 -9.29
CA LEU A 167 1.96 27.83 -9.80
C LEU A 167 1.91 27.76 -11.32
N LEU A 168 3.05 27.94 -11.99
CA LEU A 168 3.16 27.72 -13.41
C LEU A 168 3.12 26.20 -13.70
N SER A 169 2.10 25.75 -14.44
CA SER A 169 2.07 24.36 -14.89
C SER A 169 3.09 24.12 -16.01
N ARG A 170 3.61 22.90 -16.06
CA ARG A 170 4.56 22.49 -17.11
C ARG A 170 4.06 21.22 -17.80
N THR A 171 3.41 21.40 -18.96
CA THR A 171 3.04 20.27 -19.82
C THR A 171 4.18 20.01 -20.82
N HIS A 172 4.59 18.77 -20.98
CA HIS A 172 5.76 18.41 -21.78
C HIS A 172 7.05 19.18 -21.33
N GLY A 173 7.13 19.56 -20.05
CA GLY A 173 8.21 20.38 -19.51
C GLY A 173 8.16 21.87 -19.90
N GLN A 174 7.16 22.30 -20.68
CA GLN A 174 7.02 23.68 -21.16
C GLN A 174 6.00 24.46 -20.32
N PRO A 175 6.20 25.80 -20.16
CA PRO A 175 5.20 26.67 -19.52
C PRO A 175 3.81 26.50 -20.13
N ALA A 176 2.83 26.34 -19.27
CA ALA A 176 1.44 26.11 -19.64
C ALA A 176 0.49 26.85 -18.68
N SER A 177 -0.82 26.67 -18.85
CA SER A 177 -1.84 27.36 -18.04
C SER A 177 -1.56 27.22 -16.56
N PRO A 178 -1.59 28.31 -15.78
CA PRO A 178 -1.31 28.30 -14.35
C PRO A 178 -2.33 27.47 -13.55
N SER A 179 -1.86 26.92 -12.45
CA SER A 179 -2.63 26.22 -11.43
C SER A 179 -2.31 26.81 -10.05
N THR A 180 -2.61 26.06 -8.98
CA THR A 180 -2.06 26.33 -7.65
C THR A 180 -1.26 25.13 -7.15
N LEU A 181 -0.26 25.39 -6.33
CA LEU A 181 0.51 24.33 -5.66
C LEU A 181 -0.41 23.41 -4.89
N GLY A 182 -1.40 23.98 -4.17
CA GLY A 182 -2.38 23.18 -3.43
C GLY A 182 -3.19 22.25 -4.31
N LYS A 183 -3.61 22.68 -5.51
CA LYS A 183 -4.39 21.85 -6.43
C LYS A 183 -3.55 20.71 -7.01
N GLU A 184 -2.28 20.92 -7.29
CA GLU A 184 -1.38 19.85 -7.73
C GLU A 184 -1.21 18.77 -6.65
N LEU A 185 -1.00 19.19 -5.38
CA LEU A 185 -0.94 18.28 -4.25
C LEU A 185 -2.29 17.58 -3.98
N ALA A 186 -3.41 18.27 -4.17
CA ALA A 186 -4.76 17.71 -4.04
C ALA A 186 -5.02 16.58 -5.04
N ASN A 187 -4.49 16.67 -6.26
CA ASN A 187 -4.58 15.61 -7.25
C ASN A 187 -3.94 14.31 -6.72
N ILE A 188 -2.73 14.40 -6.17
CA ILE A 188 -2.01 13.25 -5.61
C ILE A 188 -2.77 12.68 -4.40
N ALA A 189 -3.20 13.56 -3.48
CA ALA A 189 -3.95 13.17 -2.29
C ALA A 189 -5.24 12.40 -2.65
N LYS A 190 -6.01 12.88 -3.62
CA LYS A 190 -7.26 12.22 -4.04
C LYS A 190 -7.04 10.89 -4.76
N ARG A 191 -5.95 10.78 -5.51
CA ARG A 191 -5.54 9.49 -6.12
C ARG A 191 -5.18 8.48 -5.04
N LEU A 192 -4.40 8.90 -4.04
CA LEU A 192 -3.97 8.06 -2.93
C LEU A 192 -5.15 7.64 -2.03
N GLU A 193 -6.07 8.57 -1.72
CA GLU A 193 -7.29 8.28 -0.96
C GLU A 193 -8.10 7.14 -1.58
N ARG A 194 -8.32 7.19 -2.90
CA ARG A 194 -9.02 6.13 -3.64
C ARG A 194 -8.26 4.80 -3.60
N ALA A 195 -6.93 4.85 -3.74
CA ALA A 195 -6.11 3.64 -3.67
C ALA A 195 -6.15 3.00 -2.28
N ILE A 196 -6.11 3.80 -1.20
CA ILE A 196 -6.27 3.34 0.18
C ILE A 196 -7.62 2.65 0.37
N ALA A 197 -8.70 3.26 -0.12
CA ALA A 197 -10.04 2.67 -0.06
C ALA A 197 -10.11 1.32 -0.81
N THR A 198 -9.48 1.24 -1.98
CA THR A 198 -9.39 -0.02 -2.75
C THR A 198 -8.64 -1.10 -1.97
N ILE A 199 -7.46 -0.80 -1.41
CA ILE A 199 -6.68 -1.76 -0.61
C ILE A 199 -7.49 -2.26 0.59
N ALA A 200 -8.18 -1.36 1.29
CA ALA A 200 -8.97 -1.70 2.47
C ALA A 200 -10.19 -2.60 2.13
N ALA A 201 -10.74 -2.44 0.93
CA ALA A 201 -11.95 -3.15 0.49
C ALA A 201 -11.66 -4.57 -0.05
N VAL A 202 -10.41 -4.91 -0.39
CA VAL A 202 -10.09 -6.24 -0.92
C VAL A 202 -10.41 -7.33 0.11
N PRO A 203 -11.30 -8.28 -0.21
CA PRO A 203 -11.60 -9.39 0.68
C PRO A 203 -10.41 -10.37 0.74
N LEU A 204 -10.08 -10.82 1.93
CA LEU A 204 -9.09 -11.88 2.11
C LEU A 204 -9.84 -13.20 2.24
N LEU A 205 -9.66 -14.04 1.23
CA LEU A 205 -10.40 -15.29 1.10
C LEU A 205 -9.76 -16.40 1.95
N GLY A 206 -10.57 -17.38 2.33
CA GLY A 206 -10.11 -18.54 3.06
C GLY A 206 -10.98 -19.75 2.80
N LYS A 207 -10.37 -20.93 2.90
CA LYS A 207 -11.05 -22.22 2.79
C LYS A 207 -10.67 -23.15 3.94
N MET A 208 -11.61 -24.01 4.35
CA MET A 208 -11.38 -25.14 5.25
C MET A 208 -12.29 -26.29 4.82
N ASN A 209 -11.95 -26.95 3.70
CA ASN A 209 -12.80 -27.93 3.01
C ASN A 209 -12.02 -29.17 2.53
N GLY A 210 -10.79 -29.37 3.05
CA GLY A 210 -10.02 -30.59 2.87
C GLY A 210 -9.17 -30.64 1.62
N ALA A 211 -8.62 -31.80 1.32
CA ALA A 211 -7.53 -32.04 0.41
C ALA A 211 -7.73 -31.54 -1.02
N VAL A 212 -8.96 -31.47 -1.49
CA VAL A 212 -9.31 -30.99 -2.86
C VAL A 212 -10.55 -30.10 -2.86
N GLY A 213 -10.94 -29.60 -1.69
CA GLY A 213 -12.05 -28.63 -1.58
C GLY A 213 -13.45 -29.26 -1.54
N ASN A 214 -13.58 -30.56 -1.31
CA ASN A 214 -14.85 -31.28 -1.44
C ASN A 214 -15.31 -31.96 -0.17
N TYR A 215 -14.70 -31.71 1.01
CA TYR A 215 -15.05 -32.33 2.28
C TYR A 215 -14.99 -33.86 2.32
N ASN A 216 -14.19 -34.51 1.47
CA ASN A 216 -14.14 -35.96 1.34
C ASN A 216 -13.89 -36.67 2.68
N ALA A 217 -12.86 -36.29 3.41
CA ALA A 217 -12.53 -36.87 4.73
C ALA A 217 -13.57 -36.52 5.79
N HIS A 218 -14.07 -35.30 5.77
CA HIS A 218 -15.10 -34.82 6.69
C HIS A 218 -16.39 -35.63 6.56
N LEU A 219 -16.89 -35.80 5.34
CA LEU A 219 -18.12 -36.59 5.06
C LEU A 219 -17.93 -38.08 5.29
N SER A 220 -16.70 -38.61 5.18
CA SER A 220 -16.40 -39.98 5.52
C SER A 220 -16.56 -40.25 7.01
N ALA A 221 -16.18 -39.28 7.85
CA ALA A 221 -16.32 -39.39 9.30
C ALA A 221 -17.74 -39.06 9.80
N TYR A 222 -18.33 -37.98 9.30
CA TYR A 222 -19.65 -37.48 9.69
C TYR A 222 -20.49 -37.15 8.46
N PRO A 223 -21.12 -38.13 7.80
CA PRO A 223 -21.76 -37.98 6.49
C PRO A 223 -23.01 -37.09 6.50
N ASN A 224 -23.66 -36.91 7.64
CA ASN A 224 -24.87 -36.12 7.77
C ASN A 224 -24.65 -34.72 8.39
N PHE A 225 -23.39 -34.31 8.59
CA PHE A 225 -23.08 -33.00 9.16
C PHE A 225 -22.94 -31.97 8.07
N ASP A 226 -23.43 -30.73 8.29
CA ASP A 226 -23.34 -29.62 7.35
C ASP A 226 -21.97 -28.97 7.42
N TRP A 227 -20.97 -29.60 6.76
CA TRP A 227 -19.58 -29.16 6.75
C TRP A 227 -19.38 -27.84 6.02
N GLU A 228 -20.21 -27.54 5.01
CA GLU A 228 -20.07 -26.29 4.27
C GLU A 228 -20.41 -25.08 5.15
N ASN A 229 -21.57 -25.11 5.80
CA ASN A 229 -21.97 -24.06 6.72
C ASN A 229 -21.04 -23.99 7.95
N PHE A 230 -20.59 -25.14 8.45
CA PHE A 230 -19.61 -25.19 9.55
C PHE A 230 -18.31 -24.50 9.18
N SER A 231 -17.68 -24.85 8.06
CA SER A 231 -16.43 -24.24 7.57
C SER A 231 -16.59 -22.75 7.30
N LYS A 232 -17.72 -22.36 6.69
CA LYS A 232 -18.06 -20.94 6.50
C LYS A 232 -18.07 -20.19 7.82
N ASN A 233 -18.74 -20.73 8.85
CA ASN A 233 -18.77 -20.10 10.17
C ASN A 233 -17.37 -20.01 10.82
N VAL A 234 -16.52 -21.01 10.64
CA VAL A 234 -15.13 -20.95 11.13
C VAL A 234 -14.37 -19.85 10.41
N VAL A 235 -14.37 -19.86 9.09
CA VAL A 235 -13.60 -18.88 8.28
C VAL A 235 -14.10 -17.44 8.53
N GLU A 236 -15.41 -17.22 8.53
CA GLU A 236 -15.96 -15.86 8.64
C GLU A 236 -16.04 -15.36 10.09
N LYS A 237 -16.58 -16.18 11.03
CA LYS A 237 -16.85 -15.69 12.39
C LYS A 237 -15.68 -15.89 13.35
N ARG A 238 -14.90 -16.99 13.20
CA ARG A 238 -13.76 -17.24 14.08
C ARG A 238 -12.46 -16.66 13.55
N LEU A 239 -12.20 -16.76 12.22
CA LEU A 239 -10.99 -16.27 11.62
C LEU A 239 -11.15 -14.85 11.03
N GLY A 240 -12.37 -14.39 10.73
CA GLY A 240 -12.65 -13.07 10.18
C GLY A 240 -12.12 -12.90 8.75
N LEU A 241 -12.08 -13.97 7.97
CA LEU A 241 -11.78 -14.00 6.54
C LEU A 241 -13.09 -14.15 5.75
N THR A 242 -13.02 -14.06 4.44
CA THR A 242 -14.19 -14.32 3.57
C THR A 242 -14.14 -15.77 3.09
N PHE A 243 -15.21 -16.53 3.31
CA PHE A 243 -15.26 -17.92 2.91
C PHE A 243 -15.37 -18.09 1.39
N ASN A 244 -14.49 -18.92 0.82
CA ASN A 244 -14.54 -19.33 -0.59
C ASN A 244 -14.94 -20.82 -0.68
N PRO A 245 -16.15 -21.18 -1.14
CA PRO A 245 -16.57 -22.56 -1.30
C PRO A 245 -15.98 -23.27 -2.53
N TYR A 246 -15.55 -22.49 -3.56
CA TYR A 246 -15.06 -23.05 -4.82
C TYR A 246 -13.53 -23.04 -4.85
N THR A 247 -12.94 -24.09 -4.29
CA THR A 247 -11.50 -24.23 -4.13
C THR A 247 -11.01 -25.60 -4.61
N ILE A 248 -9.71 -25.76 -4.61
CA ILE A 248 -9.00 -27.02 -4.85
C ILE A 248 -8.24 -27.38 -3.57
N GLN A 249 -7.03 -27.92 -3.62
CA GLN A 249 -6.25 -28.09 -2.40
C GLN A 249 -5.91 -26.72 -1.78
N ILE A 250 -5.64 -25.73 -2.63
CA ILE A 250 -5.42 -24.32 -2.23
C ILE A 250 -6.71 -23.50 -2.36
N GLU A 251 -6.77 -22.39 -1.64
CA GLU A 251 -7.53 -21.22 -2.06
C GLU A 251 -6.77 -20.62 -3.26
N PRO A 252 -7.41 -20.36 -4.43
CA PRO A 252 -6.69 -20.06 -5.68
C PRO A 252 -5.86 -18.76 -5.71
N HIS A 253 -5.80 -18.03 -4.62
CA HIS A 253 -4.98 -16.81 -4.42
C HIS A 253 -5.40 -15.57 -5.21
N ASP A 254 -6.55 -15.58 -5.90
CA ASP A 254 -7.02 -14.42 -6.65
C ASP A 254 -7.25 -13.20 -5.73
N GLY A 255 -7.81 -13.42 -4.54
CA GLY A 255 -7.97 -12.34 -3.55
C GLY A 255 -6.64 -11.76 -3.04
N MET A 256 -5.60 -12.59 -2.93
CA MET A 256 -4.24 -12.11 -2.64
C MET A 256 -3.67 -11.29 -3.81
N ALA A 257 -3.86 -11.76 -5.04
CA ALA A 257 -3.43 -11.06 -6.24
C ALA A 257 -4.09 -9.68 -6.36
N GLU A 258 -5.40 -9.58 -6.11
CA GLU A 258 -6.10 -8.29 -6.04
C GLU A 258 -5.50 -7.34 -5.00
N LEU A 259 -5.15 -7.86 -3.81
CA LEU A 259 -4.49 -7.05 -2.78
C LEU A 259 -3.12 -6.54 -3.25
N PHE A 260 -2.30 -7.40 -3.85
CA PHE A 260 -0.97 -7.02 -4.32
C PHE A 260 -1.02 -6.02 -5.46
N ASP A 261 -1.96 -6.16 -6.39
CA ASP A 261 -2.19 -5.19 -7.46
C ASP A 261 -2.67 -3.84 -6.92
N ALA A 262 -3.57 -3.86 -5.93
CA ALA A 262 -4.04 -2.63 -5.28
C ALA A 262 -2.90 -1.90 -4.55
N ILE A 263 -2.01 -2.62 -3.85
CA ILE A 263 -0.83 -2.04 -3.20
C ILE A 263 0.15 -1.50 -4.26
N ALA A 264 0.44 -2.27 -5.30
CA ALA A 264 1.33 -1.82 -6.39
C ALA A 264 0.78 -0.56 -7.08
N ARG A 265 -0.54 -0.43 -7.18
CA ARG A 265 -1.20 0.77 -7.71
C ARG A 265 -1.00 1.98 -6.80
N ALA A 266 -1.16 1.84 -5.48
CA ALA A 266 -0.86 2.90 -4.52
C ALA A 266 0.62 3.30 -4.56
N ASN A 267 1.52 2.33 -4.62
CA ASN A 267 2.95 2.55 -4.77
C ASN A 267 3.29 3.35 -6.05
N THR A 268 2.60 3.07 -7.15
CA THR A 268 2.79 3.81 -8.41
C THR A 268 2.38 5.28 -8.29
N ILE A 269 1.34 5.60 -7.52
CA ILE A 269 0.94 6.98 -7.24
C ILE A 269 2.02 7.71 -6.44
N LEU A 270 2.60 7.05 -5.44
CA LEU A 270 3.68 7.63 -4.64
C LEU A 270 4.98 7.78 -5.44
N LEU A 271 5.28 6.86 -6.35
CA LEU A 271 6.43 6.94 -7.24
C LEU A 271 6.32 8.15 -8.19
N ASP A 272 5.13 8.41 -8.73
CA ASP A 272 4.80 9.60 -9.51
C ASP A 272 5.00 10.88 -8.69
N MET A 273 4.49 10.89 -7.45
CA MET A 273 4.69 11.95 -6.47
C MET A 273 6.18 12.23 -6.18
N ASP A 274 6.96 11.19 -5.91
CA ASP A 274 8.40 11.32 -5.59
C ASP A 274 9.17 12.01 -6.73
N ARG A 275 8.83 11.68 -7.98
CA ARG A 275 9.43 12.29 -9.18
C ARG A 275 9.04 13.75 -9.34
N ASP A 276 7.78 14.11 -9.08
CA ASP A 276 7.34 15.49 -9.16
C ASP A 276 7.99 16.35 -8.07
N PHE A 277 8.07 15.87 -6.82
CA PHE A 277 8.77 16.58 -5.75
C PHE A 277 10.26 16.72 -6.05
N TRP A 278 10.90 15.68 -6.57
CA TRP A 278 12.29 15.75 -7.03
C TRP A 278 12.48 16.85 -8.07
N ALA A 279 11.59 16.91 -9.07
CA ALA A 279 11.61 17.92 -10.11
C ALA A 279 11.38 19.34 -9.55
N TYR A 280 10.38 19.53 -8.69
CA TYR A 280 10.10 20.81 -8.03
C TYR A 280 11.26 21.31 -7.13
N ILE A 281 11.95 20.39 -6.46
CA ILE A 281 13.19 20.73 -5.72
C ILE A 281 14.28 21.18 -6.70
N SER A 282 14.44 20.50 -7.83
CA SER A 282 15.49 20.83 -8.82
C SER A 282 15.34 22.21 -9.47
N ILE A 283 14.09 22.68 -9.62
CA ILE A 283 13.80 24.04 -10.14
C ILE A 283 13.62 25.08 -9.01
N GLY A 284 13.84 24.71 -7.76
CA GLY A 284 13.84 25.62 -6.62
C GLY A 284 12.45 25.99 -6.07
N TYR A 285 11.36 25.32 -6.48
CA TYR A 285 10.03 25.56 -5.93
C TYR A 285 9.91 25.11 -4.48
N PHE A 286 10.66 24.07 -4.11
CA PHE A 286 10.86 23.67 -2.73
C PHE A 286 12.31 23.76 -2.31
N LYS A 287 12.52 24.17 -1.07
CA LYS A 287 13.75 24.00 -0.31
C LYS A 287 13.59 22.83 0.64
N GLN A 288 14.69 22.24 1.06
CA GLN A 288 14.69 21.18 2.07
C GLN A 288 15.33 21.71 3.35
N ARG A 289 14.63 21.55 4.47
CA ARG A 289 15.18 21.86 5.80
C ARG A 289 16.31 20.88 6.10
N THR A 290 17.46 21.41 6.47
CA THR A 290 18.60 20.62 6.93
C THR A 290 18.51 20.40 8.43
N LYS A 291 18.85 19.20 8.90
CA LYS A 291 19.06 18.97 10.34
C LYS A 291 20.51 19.28 10.69
N ALA A 292 20.73 19.89 11.87
CA ALA A 292 22.07 20.15 12.35
C ALA A 292 22.88 18.84 12.42
N GLY A 293 24.05 18.82 11.76
CA GLY A 293 24.92 17.65 11.67
C GLY A 293 24.68 16.72 10.49
N GLU A 294 23.63 16.91 9.67
CA GLU A 294 23.47 16.18 8.40
C GLU A 294 24.43 16.75 7.33
N ILE A 295 25.15 15.85 6.66
CA ILE A 295 26.02 16.20 5.51
C ILE A 295 25.23 15.93 4.24
N GLY A 296 24.83 16.99 3.53
CA GLY A 296 24.04 16.89 2.30
C GLY A 296 24.81 16.36 1.09
N SER A 297 26.13 16.58 1.07
CA SER A 297 27.04 16.09 0.03
C SER A 297 28.44 15.92 0.61
N SER A 298 29.14 14.86 0.22
CA SER A 298 30.53 14.61 0.64
C SER A 298 31.55 15.64 0.06
N THR A 299 31.17 16.34 -1.03
CA THR A 299 32.10 17.20 -1.80
C THR A 299 31.63 18.66 -1.87
N MET A 300 30.33 18.91 -1.85
CA MET A 300 29.72 20.23 -1.99
C MET A 300 28.83 20.58 -0.82
N PRO A 301 29.30 21.31 0.20
CA PRO A 301 28.55 21.52 1.45
C PRO A 301 27.18 22.23 1.29
N HIS A 302 27.01 23.01 0.22
CA HIS A 302 25.76 23.74 -0.08
C HIS A 302 24.72 22.87 -0.76
N LYS A 303 25.06 21.63 -1.21
CA LYS A 303 24.19 20.74 -1.99
C LYS A 303 23.35 19.86 -1.08
N VAL A 304 22.06 20.13 -1.01
CA VAL A 304 21.08 19.34 -0.24
C VAL A 304 20.31 18.45 -1.20
N ASN A 305 20.66 17.17 -1.25
CA ASN A 305 20.05 16.20 -2.16
C ASN A 305 18.67 15.74 -1.66
N PRO A 306 17.70 15.52 -2.56
CA PRO A 306 16.36 15.00 -2.19
C PRO A 306 16.35 13.49 -1.94
N ILE A 307 17.31 13.00 -1.12
CA ILE A 307 17.58 11.57 -0.92
C ILE A 307 16.41 10.79 -0.35
N ASP A 308 15.49 11.43 0.39
CA ASP A 308 14.32 10.76 0.94
C ASP A 308 13.33 10.36 -0.17
N PHE A 309 13.12 11.21 -1.18
CA PHE A 309 12.29 10.89 -2.35
C PHE A 309 12.96 9.86 -3.26
N GLU A 310 14.27 9.93 -3.46
CA GLU A 310 15.05 8.94 -4.22
C GLU A 310 15.02 7.56 -3.54
N ASN A 311 15.16 7.51 -2.22
CA ASN A 311 15.05 6.27 -1.44
C ASN A 311 13.62 5.70 -1.48
N SER A 312 12.59 6.55 -1.43
CA SER A 312 11.19 6.15 -1.60
C SER A 312 10.98 5.55 -2.99
N GLU A 313 11.34 6.25 -4.05
CA GLU A 313 11.22 5.77 -5.44
C GLU A 313 11.91 4.42 -5.65
N GLY A 314 13.15 4.27 -5.17
CA GLY A 314 13.91 3.04 -5.29
C GLY A 314 13.23 1.85 -4.59
N ASN A 315 12.76 2.04 -3.35
CA ASN A 315 12.07 0.99 -2.61
C ASN A 315 10.69 0.66 -3.22
N LEU A 316 9.94 1.65 -3.71
CA LEU A 316 8.66 1.41 -4.42
C LEU A 316 8.86 0.58 -5.69
N GLY A 317 9.95 0.80 -6.42
CA GLY A 317 10.29 0.01 -7.60
C GLY A 317 10.52 -1.46 -7.27
N VAL A 318 11.30 -1.74 -6.23
CA VAL A 318 11.55 -3.12 -5.76
C VAL A 318 10.26 -3.76 -5.24
N ALA A 319 9.50 -3.04 -4.41
CA ALA A 319 8.21 -3.51 -3.90
C ALA A 319 7.26 -3.91 -5.03
N ASN A 320 7.11 -3.03 -6.05
CA ASN A 320 6.22 -3.28 -7.18
C ASN A 320 6.66 -4.48 -8.02
N ALA A 321 7.95 -4.71 -8.19
CA ALA A 321 8.45 -5.90 -8.89
C ALA A 321 8.03 -7.19 -8.17
N LEU A 322 8.15 -7.22 -6.84
CA LEU A 322 7.74 -8.36 -6.03
C LEU A 322 6.21 -8.53 -6.00
N LEU A 323 5.46 -7.45 -5.76
CA LEU A 323 3.99 -7.47 -5.70
C LEU A 323 3.38 -7.96 -7.02
N ARG A 324 3.88 -7.48 -8.15
CA ARG A 324 3.41 -7.91 -9.48
C ARG A 324 3.72 -9.37 -9.75
N HIS A 325 4.94 -9.82 -9.41
CA HIS A 325 5.27 -11.24 -9.54
C HIS A 325 4.37 -12.12 -8.67
N LEU A 326 4.09 -11.71 -7.43
CA LEU A 326 3.16 -12.41 -6.54
C LEU A 326 1.74 -12.46 -7.13
N ALA A 327 1.22 -11.34 -7.63
CA ALA A 327 -0.10 -11.26 -8.24
C ALA A 327 -0.24 -12.12 -9.51
N GLU A 328 0.80 -12.16 -10.35
CA GLU A 328 0.81 -12.93 -11.59
C GLU A 328 1.02 -14.42 -11.35
N LYS A 329 1.89 -14.78 -10.39
CA LYS A 329 2.31 -16.18 -10.20
C LYS A 329 1.36 -16.99 -9.33
N LEU A 330 0.84 -16.42 -8.23
CA LEU A 330 0.11 -17.19 -7.23
C LEU A 330 -1.20 -17.81 -7.73
N PRO A 331 -2.00 -17.15 -8.61
CA PRO A 331 -3.18 -17.78 -9.20
C PRO A 331 -2.89 -18.92 -10.17
N ILE A 332 -1.63 -19.10 -10.57
CA ILE A 332 -1.23 -20.17 -11.50
C ILE A 332 -0.71 -21.36 -10.72
N SER A 333 -1.46 -22.47 -10.72
CA SER A 333 -1.06 -23.73 -10.13
C SER A 333 -1.37 -24.88 -11.08
N ARG A 334 -0.56 -25.96 -11.04
CA ARG A 334 -0.82 -27.14 -11.87
C ARG A 334 -1.89 -28.00 -11.25
N TRP A 335 -2.93 -28.28 -12.01
CA TRP A 335 -4.07 -29.09 -11.59
C TRP A 335 -4.66 -28.59 -10.28
N GLN A 336 -4.77 -29.48 -9.25
CA GLN A 336 -5.35 -29.11 -7.98
C GLN A 336 -4.36 -28.43 -7.03
N ARG A 337 -3.06 -28.56 -7.27
CA ARG A 337 -1.96 -27.81 -6.65
C ARG A 337 -0.60 -28.29 -7.14
N ASP A 338 0.36 -27.39 -7.28
CA ASP A 338 1.79 -27.64 -7.18
C ASP A 338 2.41 -26.84 -6.01
N LEU A 339 3.69 -27.10 -5.67
CA LEU A 339 4.33 -26.50 -4.50
C LEU A 339 4.97 -25.13 -4.77
N THR A 340 4.86 -24.57 -5.98
CA THR A 340 5.54 -23.31 -6.33
C THR A 340 4.99 -22.11 -5.55
N ASP A 341 3.72 -22.16 -5.15
CA ASP A 341 3.09 -21.14 -4.31
C ASP A 341 3.80 -21.00 -2.95
N SER A 342 4.11 -22.11 -2.30
CA SER A 342 4.80 -22.12 -1.00
C SER A 342 6.16 -21.42 -1.04
N THR A 343 6.92 -21.59 -2.13
CA THR A 343 8.20 -20.91 -2.33
C THR A 343 8.00 -19.39 -2.51
N VAL A 344 7.02 -19.01 -3.29
CA VAL A 344 6.77 -17.62 -3.68
C VAL A 344 6.18 -16.82 -2.50
N LEU A 345 5.26 -17.42 -1.74
CA LEU A 345 4.64 -16.79 -0.55
C LEU A 345 5.63 -16.42 0.56
N ARG A 346 6.83 -17.02 0.59
CA ARG A 346 7.90 -16.62 1.53
C ARG A 346 8.44 -15.21 1.26
N ASN A 347 8.08 -14.59 0.13
CA ASN A 347 8.46 -13.22 -0.24
C ASN A 347 7.39 -12.15 0.09
N LEU A 348 6.37 -12.48 0.88
CA LEU A 348 5.39 -11.50 1.36
C LEU A 348 6.07 -10.41 2.20
N GLY A 349 6.93 -10.80 3.14
CA GLY A 349 7.70 -9.88 3.97
C GLY A 349 8.52 -8.86 3.16
N PRO A 350 9.35 -9.30 2.19
CA PRO A 350 10.08 -8.41 1.30
C PRO A 350 9.20 -7.42 0.53
N ALA A 351 8.09 -7.85 -0.06
CA ALA A 351 7.20 -7.00 -0.83
C ALA A 351 6.59 -5.87 0.02
N PHE A 352 6.07 -6.21 1.20
CA PHE A 352 5.52 -5.24 2.16
C PHE A 352 6.62 -4.40 2.80
N GLY A 353 7.77 -5.00 3.13
CA GLY A 353 8.90 -4.31 3.77
C GLY A 353 9.43 -3.15 2.93
N HIS A 354 9.66 -3.36 1.64
CA HIS A 354 10.08 -2.29 0.73
C HIS A 354 9.00 -1.21 0.57
N SER A 355 7.70 -1.57 0.56
CA SER A 355 6.61 -0.59 0.54
C SER A 355 6.62 0.29 1.79
N VAL A 356 6.73 -0.31 2.96
CA VAL A 356 6.76 0.40 4.26
C VAL A 356 7.98 1.32 4.38
N LEU A 357 9.15 0.86 3.94
CA LEU A 357 10.36 1.70 3.89
C LEU A 357 10.19 2.92 3.01
N ALA A 358 9.55 2.74 1.87
CA ALA A 358 9.27 3.82 0.93
C ALA A 358 8.33 4.87 1.55
N TYR A 359 7.24 4.44 2.18
CA TYR A 359 6.30 5.35 2.84
C TYR A 359 6.95 6.15 3.97
N ASP A 360 7.80 5.50 4.78
CA ASP A 360 8.58 6.19 5.80
C ASP A 360 9.55 7.21 5.20
N SER A 361 10.21 6.88 4.09
CA SER A 361 11.07 7.80 3.36
C SER A 361 10.29 8.98 2.78
N ALA A 362 9.17 8.74 2.12
CA ALA A 362 8.30 9.79 1.59
C ALA A 362 7.84 10.75 2.68
N LEU A 363 7.41 10.22 3.85
CA LEU A 363 7.03 11.03 5.00
C LEU A 363 8.17 11.92 5.51
N ARG A 364 9.40 11.39 5.56
CA ARG A 364 10.58 12.20 5.95
C ARG A 364 10.86 13.29 4.92
N GLY A 365 10.77 12.97 3.63
CA GLY A 365 10.94 13.93 2.54
C GLY A 365 9.92 15.05 2.62
N LEU A 366 8.63 14.71 2.71
CA LEU A 366 7.54 15.67 2.86
C LEU A 366 7.71 16.57 4.10
N GLY A 367 8.16 16.00 5.23
CA GLY A 367 8.40 16.74 6.47
C GLY A 367 9.58 17.72 6.41
N LYS A 368 10.46 17.61 5.42
CA LYS A 368 11.60 18.52 5.19
C LYS A 368 11.28 19.64 4.19
N LEU A 369 10.16 19.56 3.47
CA LEU A 369 9.84 20.54 2.43
C LEU A 369 9.51 21.92 3.01
N GLU A 370 9.98 22.94 2.33
CA GLU A 370 9.66 24.35 2.56
C GLU A 370 9.37 25.00 1.20
N VAL A 371 8.17 25.57 1.07
CA VAL A 371 7.73 26.21 -0.16
C VAL A 371 8.52 27.50 -0.40
N ASN A 372 9.13 27.62 -1.58
CA ASN A 372 9.85 28.81 -1.99
C ASN A 372 8.95 29.72 -2.82
N HIS A 373 8.09 30.49 -2.11
CA HIS A 373 7.12 31.40 -2.74
C HIS A 373 7.76 32.39 -3.72
N ALA A 374 8.99 32.85 -3.43
CA ALA A 374 9.67 33.81 -4.29
C ALA A 374 10.06 33.19 -5.64
N ALA A 375 10.59 31.96 -5.64
CA ALA A 375 10.94 31.27 -6.89
C ALA A 375 9.69 30.92 -7.72
N ILE A 376 8.64 30.47 -7.07
CA ILE A 376 7.35 30.15 -7.74
C ILE A 376 6.77 31.41 -8.40
N ALA A 377 6.74 32.53 -7.67
CA ALA A 377 6.21 33.79 -8.19
C ALA A 377 7.06 34.32 -9.35
N ALA A 378 8.38 34.31 -9.23
CA ALA A 378 9.29 34.79 -10.28
C ALA A 378 9.13 34.02 -11.59
N ASP A 379 9.07 32.68 -11.54
CA ASP A 379 8.88 31.81 -12.71
C ASP A 379 7.52 32.08 -13.40
N LEU A 380 6.48 32.36 -12.63
CA LEU A 380 5.17 32.66 -13.15
C LEU A 380 5.10 34.06 -13.77
N ASP A 381 5.71 35.07 -13.14
CA ASP A 381 5.70 36.47 -13.59
C ASP A 381 6.47 36.69 -14.90
N GLU A 382 7.42 35.80 -15.24
CA GLU A 382 8.15 35.82 -16.52
C GLU A 382 7.34 35.22 -17.68
N CYS A 383 6.21 34.55 -17.43
CA CYS A 383 5.48 33.77 -18.44
C CYS A 383 4.14 34.38 -18.86
N TRP A 384 4.14 35.64 -19.34
CA TRP A 384 2.92 36.32 -19.80
C TRP A 384 2.26 35.66 -21.02
N GLU A 385 3.00 34.91 -21.82
CA GLU A 385 2.49 34.18 -22.98
C GLU A 385 1.40 33.11 -22.63
N VAL A 386 1.33 32.65 -21.38
CA VAL A 386 0.29 31.71 -20.95
C VAL A 386 -1.11 32.33 -21.03
N LEU A 387 -1.21 33.65 -21.01
CA LEU A 387 -2.48 34.37 -21.18
C LEU A 387 -2.95 34.43 -22.64
N ALA A 388 -2.18 33.98 -23.59
CA ALA A 388 -2.67 33.82 -24.98
C ALA A 388 -3.86 32.85 -25.04
N GLU A 389 -3.93 31.86 -24.17
CA GLU A 389 -5.05 30.90 -24.11
C GLU A 389 -6.40 31.57 -23.76
N PRO A 390 -6.55 32.31 -22.63
CA PRO A 390 -7.82 32.98 -22.33
C PRO A 390 -8.15 34.09 -23.35
N VAL A 391 -7.17 34.83 -23.86
CA VAL A 391 -7.41 35.85 -24.88
C VAL A 391 -7.98 35.22 -26.15
N GLN A 392 -7.34 34.16 -26.66
CA GLN A 392 -7.86 33.40 -27.81
C GLN A 392 -9.28 32.89 -27.59
N THR A 393 -9.54 32.34 -26.40
CA THR A 393 -10.85 31.79 -26.04
C THR A 393 -11.93 32.85 -26.04
N VAL A 394 -11.64 34.05 -25.51
CA VAL A 394 -12.57 35.19 -25.54
C VAL A 394 -12.76 35.70 -26.96
N MET A 395 -11.70 35.83 -27.75
CA MET A 395 -11.80 36.20 -29.18
C MET A 395 -12.74 35.25 -29.92
N ARG A 396 -12.63 33.94 -29.73
CA ARG A 396 -13.53 32.95 -30.35
C ARG A 396 -14.99 33.15 -29.93
N ARG A 397 -15.24 33.41 -28.63
CA ARG A 397 -16.58 33.69 -28.11
C ARG A 397 -17.26 34.83 -28.84
N TYR A 398 -16.50 35.87 -29.22
CA TYR A 398 -17.02 37.06 -29.90
C TYR A 398 -16.83 37.03 -31.41
N GLY A 399 -16.50 35.89 -32.01
CA GLY A 399 -16.46 35.68 -33.47
C GLY A 399 -15.32 36.42 -34.18
N ILE A 400 -14.22 36.72 -33.47
CA ILE A 400 -13.01 37.29 -34.09
C ILE A 400 -12.42 36.24 -35.05
N GLU A 401 -12.10 36.66 -36.24
CA GLU A 401 -11.51 35.78 -37.26
C GLU A 401 -10.05 35.43 -36.94
N ASN A 402 -9.66 34.18 -37.18
CA ASN A 402 -8.30 33.67 -37.08
C ASN A 402 -7.59 34.04 -35.75
N PRO A 403 -8.23 33.82 -34.58
CA PRO A 403 -7.67 34.27 -33.29
C PRO A 403 -6.33 33.63 -32.96
N TYR A 404 -6.11 32.37 -33.31
CA TYR A 404 -4.86 31.68 -33.09
C TYR A 404 -3.71 32.31 -33.92
N GLU A 405 -3.96 32.60 -35.20
CA GLU A 405 -3.01 33.16 -36.11
C GLU A 405 -2.60 34.57 -35.69
N GLN A 406 -3.56 35.40 -35.23
CA GLN A 406 -3.28 36.75 -34.73
C GLN A 406 -2.37 36.71 -33.49
N LEU A 407 -2.62 35.82 -32.53
CA LEU A 407 -1.76 35.65 -31.35
C LEU A 407 -0.41 35.02 -31.69
N LYS A 408 -0.37 34.08 -32.63
CA LYS A 408 0.90 33.52 -33.13
C LYS A 408 1.82 34.55 -33.75
N GLU A 409 1.27 35.53 -34.46
CA GLU A 409 2.06 36.65 -34.97
C GLU A 409 2.62 37.53 -33.85
N LEU A 410 1.83 37.75 -32.78
CA LEU A 410 2.30 38.50 -31.61
C LEU A 410 3.45 37.79 -30.87
N THR A 411 3.46 36.45 -30.86
CA THR A 411 4.46 35.62 -30.17
C THR A 411 5.68 35.28 -31.01
N ARG A 412 5.69 35.62 -32.31
CA ARG A 412 6.71 35.18 -33.27
C ARG A 412 8.09 35.73 -32.95
N GLY A 413 8.95 34.88 -32.37
CA GLY A 413 10.37 35.17 -32.13
C GLY A 413 10.70 36.06 -30.93
N LYS A 414 9.69 36.38 -30.09
CA LYS A 414 9.86 37.09 -28.82
C LYS A 414 8.89 36.59 -27.80
N GLY A 415 9.30 36.50 -26.52
CA GLY A 415 8.33 36.32 -25.41
C GLY A 415 7.33 37.49 -25.37
N ILE A 416 6.09 37.21 -25.02
CA ILE A 416 5.09 38.24 -24.79
C ILE A 416 5.30 38.80 -23.39
N ASN A 417 5.41 40.13 -23.29
CA ASN A 417 5.35 40.83 -22.01
C ASN A 417 3.96 41.44 -21.78
N GLN A 418 3.74 41.94 -20.58
CA GLN A 418 2.46 42.55 -20.19
C GLN A 418 2.01 43.68 -21.12
N ALA A 419 2.94 44.57 -21.48
CA ALA A 419 2.62 45.73 -22.30
C ALA A 419 2.18 45.38 -23.73
N ASP A 420 2.86 44.41 -24.33
CA ASP A 420 2.51 43.88 -25.67
C ASP A 420 1.15 43.24 -25.67
N LEU A 421 0.86 42.38 -24.68
CA LEU A 421 -0.43 41.71 -24.54
C LEU A 421 -1.58 42.71 -24.30
N GLN A 422 -1.39 43.66 -23.40
CA GLN A 422 -2.38 44.70 -23.13
C GLN A 422 -2.66 45.59 -24.33
N THR A 423 -1.62 45.92 -25.11
CA THR A 423 -1.77 46.69 -26.37
C THR A 423 -2.62 45.89 -27.38
N PHE A 424 -2.35 44.61 -27.53
CA PHE A 424 -3.13 43.73 -28.38
C PHE A 424 -4.60 43.68 -27.94
N ILE A 425 -4.85 43.44 -26.64
CA ILE A 425 -6.23 43.35 -26.08
C ILE A 425 -7.00 44.64 -26.31
N ARG A 426 -6.38 45.82 -26.13
CA ARG A 426 -7.02 47.14 -26.39
C ARG A 426 -7.47 47.28 -27.84
N GLY A 427 -6.77 46.67 -28.80
CA GLY A 427 -7.11 46.69 -30.22
C GLY A 427 -8.26 45.76 -30.63
N LEU A 428 -8.63 44.82 -29.79
CA LEU A 428 -9.69 43.81 -30.10
C LEU A 428 -11.07 44.44 -30.22
N GLN A 429 -11.85 43.96 -31.20
CA GLN A 429 -13.25 44.36 -31.37
C GLN A 429 -14.20 43.44 -30.56
N ILE A 430 -14.13 43.56 -29.25
CA ILE A 430 -14.94 42.80 -28.28
C ILE A 430 -15.60 43.76 -27.31
N PRO A 431 -16.66 43.37 -26.56
CA PRO A 431 -17.32 44.23 -25.56
C PRO A 431 -16.35 44.74 -24.49
N ASP A 432 -16.61 45.94 -23.99
CA ASP A 432 -15.71 46.60 -23.05
C ASP A 432 -15.55 45.86 -21.72
N ASP A 433 -16.61 45.20 -21.24
CA ASP A 433 -16.56 44.35 -20.06
C ASP A 433 -15.62 43.15 -20.24
N ALA A 434 -15.67 42.50 -21.40
CA ALA A 434 -14.76 41.42 -21.75
C ALA A 434 -13.30 41.90 -21.91
N LYS A 435 -13.15 43.09 -22.48
CA LYS A 435 -11.83 43.74 -22.64
C LYS A 435 -11.22 44.10 -21.27
N THR A 436 -12.02 44.66 -20.38
CA THR A 436 -11.58 44.98 -19.02
C THR A 436 -11.14 43.72 -18.27
N LEU A 437 -11.93 42.65 -18.32
CA LEU A 437 -11.59 41.35 -17.72
C LEU A 437 -10.20 40.85 -18.17
N LEU A 438 -9.94 40.91 -19.49
CA LEU A 438 -8.64 40.45 -20.05
C LEU A 438 -7.48 41.37 -19.68
N LEU A 439 -7.72 42.72 -19.59
CA LEU A 439 -6.67 43.67 -19.22
C LEU A 439 -6.25 43.57 -17.74
N GLU A 440 -7.15 43.15 -16.86
CA GLU A 440 -6.88 42.93 -15.44
C GLU A 440 -6.28 41.58 -15.14
N MET A 441 -6.33 40.67 -16.11
CA MET A 441 -5.83 39.30 -15.92
C MET A 441 -4.30 39.29 -15.89
N THR A 442 -3.74 38.52 -14.94
CA THR A 442 -2.32 38.23 -14.79
C THR A 442 -2.08 36.73 -14.80
N PRO A 443 -0.88 36.24 -15.07
CA PRO A 443 -0.57 34.82 -14.92
C PRO A 443 -0.94 34.28 -13.55
N SER A 444 -0.74 35.04 -12.47
CA SER A 444 -1.06 34.65 -11.10
C SER A 444 -2.56 34.70 -10.76
N SER A 445 -3.39 35.38 -11.56
CA SER A 445 -4.86 35.41 -11.38
C SER A 445 -5.60 34.42 -12.29
N TYR A 446 -4.93 33.88 -13.31
CA TYR A 446 -5.54 32.94 -14.26
C TYR A 446 -5.51 31.50 -13.72
N LEU A 447 -6.26 31.24 -12.67
CA LEU A 447 -6.22 30.00 -11.91
C LEU A 447 -7.48 29.11 -12.06
N GLY A 448 -8.49 29.61 -12.77
CA GLY A 448 -9.77 28.90 -12.93
C GLY A 448 -10.38 28.52 -11.56
N LYS A 449 -10.65 27.22 -11.39
CA LYS A 449 -11.23 26.63 -10.18
C LYS A 449 -10.21 25.99 -9.21
N ALA A 450 -8.91 26.23 -9.41
CA ALA A 450 -7.86 25.51 -8.68
C ALA A 450 -7.99 25.68 -7.15
N VAL A 451 -8.31 26.88 -6.68
CA VAL A 451 -8.48 27.18 -5.24
C VAL A 451 -9.69 26.43 -4.67
N GLU A 452 -10.85 26.55 -5.30
CA GLU A 452 -12.09 25.92 -4.85
C GLU A 452 -11.99 24.39 -4.85
N LEU A 453 -11.35 23.80 -5.89
CA LEU A 453 -11.12 22.35 -5.97
C LEU A 453 -10.23 21.86 -4.83
N THR A 454 -9.22 22.64 -4.44
CA THR A 454 -8.37 22.33 -3.29
C THR A 454 -9.16 22.42 -1.98
N GLU A 455 -9.99 23.44 -1.84
CA GLU A 455 -10.81 23.63 -0.63
C GLU A 455 -11.84 22.53 -0.40
N HIS A 456 -12.22 21.77 -1.43
CA HIS A 456 -13.06 20.58 -1.27
C HIS A 456 -12.40 19.47 -0.42
N LEU A 457 -11.08 19.49 -0.22
CA LEU A 457 -10.39 18.56 0.68
C LEU A 457 -10.75 18.79 2.16
N LYS A 458 -11.29 19.95 2.53
CA LYS A 458 -11.70 20.28 3.90
C LYS A 458 -13.04 19.64 4.30
N LYS A 459 -13.76 19.07 3.34
CA LYS A 459 -15.05 18.39 3.52
C LYS A 459 -14.87 16.90 3.66
#